data_8b0715ed94cc5b059473e8b9a6a05a0e
#
_entry.id   8b0715ed94cc5b059473e8b9a6a05a0e
#
_cell.length_a   1.000
_cell.length_b   1.000
_cell.length_c   1.000
_cell.angle_alpha   90.00
_cell.angle_beta   90.00
_cell.angle_gamma   90.00
#
_symmetry.space_group_name_H-M   'P 1'
#
loop_
_entity.id
_entity.type
_entity.pdbx_description
1 polymer ?
#
loop_
_entity_poly.entity_id
_entity_poly.type
_entity_poly.pdbx_seq_one_letter_code
_entity_poly.pdbx_strand_id
1 'polypeptide(L)'
;MTSTDLEAQPRTRLEQLEERFAPLFLDIAAGASERDSTRNLPHEQIKGLATAGFGAVRVPESHGGAGATLPELFVLLTSLAAADPNIAQALRGHFAFVEDRLVAPEGAERDAWLGRFAAGELVGNSWTEIGTVALGEVNTKVSPDGSGGFAVTGTKYYSTGSIFADWIDTYAERTDTGQRVIAVVKARQPGVSLGDDWDGFGQRTTGTGTANFAGAAVEPAHVIDFETRFKYQTAFYQGVLLAVLAGSAKSAERDFAAELGARKRTFSHGAAERANDDPQLLQVIGEVSAVAFVAAASVASTAAALEGAYQAALAVHAGELGLEEEEAANDAAELASAQAQIVLTPLVTNALSHAFDALAASATSTAKNLDRHWRNARTAGNHNPWVFKARLVGENAVHGWALPRVWAIGASTSR
;
A
#
# COMPACT_ATOMS: atom_id res chain seq x y z
N MET A 1 -34.26 -11.83 -41.71
CA MET A 1 -32.92 -11.73 -41.12
C MET A 1 -33.14 -11.58 -39.62
N THR A 2 -32.98 -12.66 -38.89
CA THR A 2 -33.17 -12.72 -37.47
C THR A 2 -31.97 -12.07 -36.77
N SER A 3 -32.26 -11.02 -36.00
CA SER A 3 -31.30 -10.39 -35.08
C SER A 3 -30.90 -11.49 -34.08
N THR A 4 -29.67 -11.94 -34.16
CA THR A 4 -29.04 -12.75 -33.12
C THR A 4 -28.78 -11.83 -31.92
N ASP A 5 -29.59 -11.95 -30.88
CA ASP A 5 -29.29 -11.40 -29.56
C ASP A 5 -27.95 -12.02 -29.14
N LEU A 6 -26.89 -11.23 -29.22
CA LEU A 6 -25.63 -11.52 -28.53
C LEU A 6 -25.94 -11.41 -27.05
N GLU A 7 -26.23 -12.53 -26.40
CA GLU A 7 -26.28 -12.58 -24.93
C GLU A 7 -24.97 -12.01 -24.41
N ALA A 8 -25.05 -10.92 -23.65
CA ALA A 8 -23.91 -10.29 -23.04
C ALA A 8 -23.24 -11.32 -22.11
N GLN A 9 -21.96 -11.60 -22.33
CA GLN A 9 -21.21 -12.49 -21.44
C GLN A 9 -21.30 -11.98 -19.98
N PRO A 10 -21.45 -12.87 -19.01
CA PRO A 10 -21.46 -12.47 -17.61
C PRO A 10 -20.17 -11.73 -17.26
N ARG A 11 -20.29 -10.57 -16.60
CA ARG A 11 -19.15 -9.76 -16.18
C ARG A 11 -18.28 -10.55 -15.21
N THR A 12 -16.97 -10.39 -15.34
CA THR A 12 -15.98 -10.90 -14.38
C THR A 12 -16.14 -10.20 -13.03
N ARG A 13 -15.63 -10.81 -11.96
CA ARG A 13 -15.59 -10.18 -10.63
C ARG A 13 -14.86 -8.84 -10.66
N LEU A 14 -13.71 -8.79 -11.34
CA LEU A 14 -12.94 -7.56 -11.46
C LEU A 14 -13.76 -6.44 -12.12
N GLU A 15 -14.41 -6.70 -13.25
CA GLU A 15 -15.27 -5.71 -13.93
C GLU A 15 -16.40 -5.19 -13.03
N GLN A 16 -17.01 -6.06 -12.23
CA GLN A 16 -18.04 -5.67 -11.27
C GLN A 16 -17.48 -4.77 -10.15
N LEU A 17 -16.27 -5.08 -9.63
CA LEU A 17 -15.61 -4.29 -8.61
C LEU A 17 -15.13 -2.94 -9.16
N GLU A 18 -14.56 -2.90 -10.36
CA GLU A 18 -14.19 -1.66 -11.02
C GLU A 18 -15.41 -0.75 -11.23
N GLU A 19 -16.53 -1.28 -11.72
CA GLU A 19 -17.77 -0.52 -11.87
C GLU A 19 -18.30 0.02 -10.54
N ARG A 20 -18.24 -0.78 -9.49
CA ARG A 20 -18.68 -0.42 -8.13
C ARG A 20 -17.89 0.75 -7.56
N PHE A 21 -16.56 0.74 -7.73
CA PHE A 21 -15.67 1.72 -7.11
C PHE A 21 -15.32 2.90 -8.01
N ALA A 22 -15.54 2.83 -9.32
CA ALA A 22 -15.22 3.91 -10.26
C ALA A 22 -15.81 5.28 -9.86
N PRO A 23 -17.07 5.41 -9.43
CA PRO A 23 -17.61 6.72 -9.02
C PRO A 23 -16.86 7.32 -7.83
N LEU A 24 -16.48 6.49 -6.84
CA LEU A 24 -15.71 6.93 -5.67
C LEU A 24 -14.29 7.35 -6.07
N PHE A 25 -13.64 6.59 -6.96
CA PHE A 25 -12.30 6.94 -7.43
C PHE A 25 -12.30 8.24 -8.23
N LEU A 26 -13.34 8.52 -9.01
CA LEU A 26 -13.50 9.79 -9.73
C LEU A 26 -13.66 10.96 -8.76
N ASP A 27 -14.49 10.83 -7.73
CA ASP A 27 -14.68 11.84 -6.69
C ASP A 27 -13.37 12.09 -5.92
N ILE A 28 -12.67 11.03 -5.53
CA ILE A 28 -11.36 11.09 -4.88
C ILE A 28 -10.35 11.85 -5.75
N ALA A 29 -10.29 11.54 -7.03
CA ALA A 29 -9.36 12.16 -7.98
C ALA A 29 -9.63 13.67 -8.14
N ALA A 30 -10.90 14.07 -8.19
CA ALA A 30 -11.30 15.47 -8.34
C ALA A 30 -10.74 16.37 -7.23
N GLY A 31 -10.66 15.87 -5.98
CA GLY A 31 -10.15 16.62 -4.84
C GLY A 31 -8.67 16.37 -4.49
N ALA A 32 -7.96 15.48 -5.19
CA ALA A 32 -6.62 15.02 -4.78
C ALA A 32 -5.56 16.14 -4.75
N SER A 33 -5.57 17.03 -5.75
CA SER A 33 -4.62 18.15 -5.81
C SER A 33 -4.84 19.15 -4.69
N GLU A 34 -6.09 19.46 -4.36
CA GLU A 34 -6.44 20.37 -3.25
C GLU A 34 -6.03 19.74 -1.91
N ARG A 35 -6.37 18.48 -1.64
CA ARG A 35 -5.96 17.80 -0.42
C ARG A 35 -4.45 17.79 -0.24
N ASP A 36 -3.68 17.48 -1.30
CA ASP A 36 -2.22 17.51 -1.24
C ASP A 36 -1.68 18.91 -0.92
N SER A 37 -2.18 19.96 -1.59
CA SER A 37 -1.69 21.33 -1.41
C SER A 37 -2.03 21.91 -0.03
N THR A 38 -3.25 21.67 0.46
CA THR A 38 -3.73 22.17 1.76
C THR A 38 -3.40 21.25 2.94
N ARG A 39 -2.91 20.03 2.66
CA ARG A 39 -2.70 18.95 3.64
C ARG A 39 -4.00 18.59 4.38
N ASN A 40 -5.13 18.60 3.68
CA ASN A 40 -6.40 18.17 4.22
C ASN A 40 -6.51 16.65 4.20
N LEU A 41 -6.60 16.03 5.38
CA LEU A 41 -6.65 14.57 5.52
C LEU A 41 -7.95 13.99 4.94
N PRO A 42 -7.91 12.88 4.18
CA PRO A 42 -9.04 12.31 3.45
C PRO A 42 -10.00 11.45 4.31
N HIS A 43 -10.43 11.95 5.46
CA HIS A 43 -11.32 11.21 6.38
C HIS A 43 -12.60 10.75 5.71
N GLU A 44 -13.29 11.65 4.98
CA GLU A 44 -14.56 11.32 4.33
C GLU A 44 -14.38 10.34 3.16
N GLN A 45 -13.29 10.48 2.40
CA GLN A 45 -12.98 9.59 1.28
C GLN A 45 -12.71 8.16 1.76
N ILE A 46 -11.89 8.01 2.81
CA ILE A 46 -11.58 6.69 3.40
C ILE A 46 -12.82 6.07 4.04
N LYS A 47 -13.63 6.87 4.75
CA LYS A 47 -14.91 6.41 5.31
C LYS A 47 -15.89 5.99 4.19
N GLY A 48 -15.96 6.75 3.10
CA GLY A 48 -16.78 6.40 1.93
C GLY A 48 -16.36 5.06 1.31
N LEU A 49 -15.05 4.84 1.14
CA LEU A 49 -14.49 3.56 0.66
C LEU A 49 -14.85 2.41 1.61
N ALA A 50 -14.67 2.59 2.92
CA ALA A 50 -14.99 1.58 3.93
C ALA A 50 -16.48 1.23 3.90
N THR A 51 -17.37 2.23 3.87
CA THR A 51 -18.81 2.05 3.79
C THR A 51 -19.24 1.35 2.49
N ALA A 52 -18.54 1.62 1.37
CA ALA A 52 -18.77 0.93 0.11
C ALA A 52 -18.21 -0.51 0.08
N GLY A 53 -17.54 -0.97 1.14
CA GLY A 53 -16.98 -2.30 1.28
C GLY A 53 -15.62 -2.48 0.59
N PHE A 54 -14.89 -1.39 0.28
CA PHE A 54 -13.57 -1.49 -0.32
C PHE A 54 -12.57 -2.21 0.59
N GLY A 55 -12.63 -1.97 1.91
CA GLY A 55 -11.80 -2.68 2.88
C GLY A 55 -12.04 -4.19 2.96
N ALA A 56 -13.21 -4.66 2.51
CA ALA A 56 -13.60 -6.07 2.56
C ALA A 56 -13.50 -6.80 1.21
N VAL A 57 -12.89 -6.20 0.18
CA VAL A 57 -12.87 -6.83 -1.16
C VAL A 57 -12.19 -8.20 -1.17
N ARG A 58 -11.20 -8.43 -0.31
CA ARG A 58 -10.52 -9.73 -0.14
C ARG A 58 -11.30 -10.73 0.70
N VAL A 59 -12.15 -10.25 1.61
CA VAL A 59 -12.96 -11.12 2.50
C VAL A 59 -13.83 -12.03 1.67
N PRO A 60 -13.92 -13.35 1.98
CA PRO A 60 -14.77 -14.28 1.26
C PRO A 60 -16.24 -13.84 1.23
N GLU A 61 -16.96 -14.18 0.16
CA GLU A 61 -18.37 -13.88 0.00
C GLU A 61 -19.23 -14.48 1.14
N SER A 62 -18.84 -15.64 1.66
CA SER A 62 -19.47 -16.28 2.82
C SER A 62 -19.43 -15.44 4.09
N HIS A 63 -18.55 -14.47 4.17
CA HIS A 63 -18.38 -13.53 5.29
C HIS A 63 -18.75 -12.08 4.91
N GLY A 64 -19.43 -11.88 3.77
CA GLY A 64 -19.93 -10.57 3.35
C GLY A 64 -18.94 -9.70 2.56
N GLY A 65 -17.80 -10.26 2.16
CA GLY A 65 -16.85 -9.60 1.27
C GLY A 65 -17.12 -9.88 -0.21
N ALA A 66 -16.13 -9.61 -1.06
CA ALA A 66 -16.21 -9.86 -2.50
C ALA A 66 -15.35 -11.05 -2.97
N GLY A 67 -14.54 -11.65 -2.12
CA GLY A 67 -13.68 -12.79 -2.43
C GLY A 67 -12.64 -12.48 -3.53
N ALA A 68 -12.23 -11.22 -3.67
CA ALA A 68 -11.27 -10.81 -4.70
C ALA A 68 -9.91 -11.52 -4.52
N THR A 69 -9.27 -11.89 -5.62
CA THR A 69 -7.88 -12.38 -5.63
C THR A 69 -6.90 -11.24 -5.38
N LEU A 70 -5.63 -11.56 -5.09
CA LEU A 70 -4.59 -10.53 -4.98
C LEU A 70 -4.36 -9.77 -6.30
N PRO A 71 -4.32 -10.40 -7.48
CA PRO A 71 -4.32 -9.66 -8.74
C PRO A 71 -5.47 -8.66 -8.88
N GLU A 72 -6.70 -9.02 -8.52
CA GLU A 72 -7.85 -8.12 -8.56
C GLU A 72 -7.71 -6.96 -7.55
N LEU A 73 -7.26 -7.25 -6.30
CA LEU A 73 -6.97 -6.21 -5.31
C LEU A 73 -5.93 -5.21 -5.83
N PHE A 74 -4.83 -5.69 -6.45
CA PHE A 74 -3.75 -4.81 -6.90
C PHE A 74 -4.14 -3.95 -8.12
N VAL A 75 -5.06 -4.41 -8.98
CA VAL A 75 -5.70 -3.56 -10.00
C VAL A 75 -6.49 -2.43 -9.33
N LEU A 76 -7.31 -2.74 -8.34
CA LEU A 76 -8.10 -1.75 -7.60
C LEU A 76 -7.21 -0.77 -6.82
N LEU A 77 -6.15 -1.24 -6.17
CA LEU A 77 -5.19 -0.38 -5.46
C LEU A 77 -4.43 0.55 -6.42
N THR A 78 -4.06 0.06 -7.60
CA THR A 78 -3.42 0.89 -8.63
C THR A 78 -4.38 1.96 -9.15
N SER A 79 -5.64 1.63 -9.35
CA SER A 79 -6.69 2.56 -9.77
C SER A 79 -7.00 3.60 -8.67
N LEU A 80 -7.06 3.18 -7.41
CA LEU A 80 -7.18 4.09 -6.27
C LEU A 80 -5.95 5.00 -6.14
N ALA A 81 -4.74 4.48 -6.33
CA ALA A 81 -3.52 5.28 -6.31
C ALA A 81 -3.44 6.28 -7.48
N ALA A 82 -4.05 5.96 -8.63
CA ALA A 82 -4.20 6.91 -9.74
C ALA A 82 -5.24 8.00 -9.44
N ALA A 83 -6.17 7.76 -8.52
CA ALA A 83 -7.08 8.77 -7.99
C ALA A 83 -6.39 9.61 -6.90
N ASP A 84 -5.83 8.97 -5.87
CA ASP A 84 -5.04 9.60 -4.81
C ASP A 84 -4.06 8.58 -4.20
N PRO A 85 -2.73 8.71 -4.46
CA PRO A 85 -1.73 7.77 -3.96
C PRO A 85 -1.62 7.73 -2.43
N ASN A 86 -2.03 8.81 -1.74
CA ASN A 86 -2.02 8.87 -0.29
C ASN A 86 -3.06 7.92 0.32
N ILE A 87 -4.26 7.86 -0.27
CA ILE A 87 -5.35 6.99 0.22
C ILE A 87 -4.98 5.52 0.04
N ALA A 88 -4.42 5.16 -1.13
CA ALA A 88 -3.96 3.79 -1.36
C ALA A 88 -2.89 3.37 -0.34
N GLN A 89 -1.92 4.24 -0.03
CA GLN A 89 -0.92 3.96 0.98
C GLN A 89 -1.50 3.94 2.40
N ALA A 90 -2.46 4.79 2.73
CA ALA A 90 -3.11 4.80 4.03
C ALA A 90 -3.81 3.46 4.35
N LEU A 91 -4.35 2.78 3.34
CA LEU A 91 -5.02 1.48 3.48
C LEU A 91 -4.06 0.28 3.46
N ARG A 92 -2.75 0.48 3.27
CA ARG A 92 -1.75 -0.59 3.22
C ARG A 92 -1.75 -1.47 4.46
N GLY A 93 -1.80 -0.88 5.65
CA GLY A 93 -1.85 -1.61 6.92
C GLY A 93 -3.13 -2.43 7.07
N HIS A 94 -4.25 -1.88 6.63
CA HIS A 94 -5.54 -2.57 6.64
C HIS A 94 -5.50 -3.85 5.80
N PHE A 95 -5.12 -3.75 4.54
CA PHE A 95 -5.08 -4.94 3.67
C PHE A 95 -4.05 -5.97 4.12
N ALA A 96 -2.92 -5.55 4.70
CA ALA A 96 -1.97 -6.49 5.28
C ALA A 96 -2.55 -7.24 6.49
N PHE A 97 -3.37 -6.57 7.31
CA PHE A 97 -4.05 -7.24 8.42
C PHE A 97 -5.19 -8.14 7.94
N VAL A 98 -5.88 -7.77 6.85
CA VAL A 98 -6.86 -8.66 6.18
C VAL A 98 -6.18 -9.94 5.69
N GLU A 99 -5.04 -9.83 4.97
CA GLU A 99 -4.27 -11.00 4.51
C GLU A 99 -3.86 -11.90 5.67
N ASP A 100 -3.38 -11.31 6.78
CA ASP A 100 -3.04 -12.05 7.98
C ASP A 100 -4.21 -12.87 8.52
N ARG A 101 -5.40 -12.29 8.57
CA ARG A 101 -6.59 -13.01 9.04
C ARG A 101 -7.10 -14.04 8.04
N LEU A 102 -6.91 -13.81 6.74
CA LEU A 102 -7.31 -14.78 5.70
C LEU A 102 -6.53 -16.10 5.78
N VAL A 103 -5.24 -16.04 6.15
CA VAL A 103 -4.38 -17.22 6.32
C VAL A 103 -4.33 -17.74 7.77
N ALA A 104 -4.98 -17.06 8.72
CA ALA A 104 -5.08 -17.56 10.08
C ALA A 104 -5.93 -18.84 10.15
N PRO A 105 -5.69 -19.72 11.14
CA PRO A 105 -6.52 -20.91 11.34
C PRO A 105 -8.01 -20.56 11.44
N GLU A 106 -8.85 -21.42 10.88
CA GLU A 106 -10.31 -21.25 10.97
C GLU A 106 -10.79 -21.30 12.43
N GLY A 107 -11.75 -20.44 12.75
CA GLY A 107 -12.32 -20.36 14.09
C GLY A 107 -13.00 -19.02 14.38
N ALA A 108 -13.66 -18.96 15.53
CA ALA A 108 -14.49 -17.81 15.91
C ALA A 108 -13.75 -16.47 15.93
N GLU A 109 -12.45 -16.46 16.26
CA GLU A 109 -11.64 -15.25 16.27
C GLU A 109 -11.39 -14.71 14.86
N ARG A 110 -10.99 -15.59 13.92
CA ARG A 110 -10.84 -15.26 12.50
C ARG A 110 -12.15 -14.74 11.92
N ASP A 111 -13.25 -15.47 12.15
CA ASP A 111 -14.58 -15.11 11.63
C ASP A 111 -15.06 -13.76 12.19
N ALA A 112 -14.77 -13.48 13.46
CA ALA A 112 -15.06 -12.17 14.06
C ALA A 112 -14.33 -11.04 13.35
N TRP A 113 -13.05 -11.22 12.96
CA TRP A 113 -12.30 -10.22 12.18
C TRP A 113 -12.87 -10.07 10.78
N LEU A 114 -13.16 -11.16 10.07
CA LEU A 114 -13.77 -11.11 8.74
C LEU A 114 -15.11 -10.37 8.77
N GLY A 115 -15.92 -10.60 9.80
CA GLY A 115 -17.18 -9.86 10.02
C GLY A 115 -16.97 -8.36 10.27
N ARG A 116 -15.95 -7.97 11.03
CA ARG A 116 -15.58 -6.54 11.23
C ARG A 116 -15.19 -5.86 9.92
N PHE A 117 -14.36 -6.51 9.09
CA PHE A 117 -13.99 -5.95 7.79
C PHE A 117 -15.21 -5.80 6.88
N ALA A 118 -16.10 -6.79 6.86
CA ALA A 118 -17.36 -6.72 6.10
C ALA A 118 -18.30 -5.60 6.60
N ALA A 119 -18.24 -5.28 7.90
CA ALA A 119 -18.96 -4.16 8.50
C ALA A 119 -18.29 -2.79 8.20
N GLY A 120 -17.15 -2.77 7.53
CA GLY A 120 -16.43 -1.54 7.16
C GLY A 120 -15.45 -1.03 8.22
N GLU A 121 -15.12 -1.83 9.25
CA GLU A 121 -14.07 -1.47 10.21
C GLU A 121 -12.69 -1.57 9.54
N LEU A 122 -11.83 -0.59 9.81
CA LEU A 122 -10.48 -0.50 9.25
C LEU A 122 -9.42 -0.72 10.32
N VAL A 123 -8.28 -1.26 9.91
CA VAL A 123 -7.10 -1.47 10.76
C VAL A 123 -5.94 -0.64 10.21
N GLY A 124 -5.39 0.25 11.03
CA GLY A 124 -4.12 0.93 10.75
C GLY A 124 -2.93 0.09 11.20
N ASN A 125 -1.71 0.59 11.00
CA ASN A 125 -0.51 -0.08 11.48
C ASN A 125 0.41 0.85 12.26
N SER A 126 1.14 0.29 13.26
CA SER A 126 2.04 1.05 14.11
C SER A 126 3.22 0.16 14.55
N TRP A 127 4.27 0.10 13.71
CA TRP A 127 5.35 -0.88 13.88
C TRP A 127 6.69 -0.26 14.24
N THR A 128 7.06 0.84 13.57
CA THR A 128 8.40 1.42 13.65
C THR A 128 8.55 2.33 14.87
N GLU A 129 9.65 2.24 15.57
CA GLU A 129 10.10 3.16 16.59
C GLU A 129 11.22 4.05 16.05
N ILE A 130 11.28 5.30 16.49
CA ILE A 130 12.34 6.26 16.15
C ILE A 130 13.23 6.50 17.37
N GLY A 131 14.44 7.00 17.12
CA GLY A 131 15.42 7.30 18.16
C GLY A 131 16.53 6.25 18.25
N THR A 132 17.19 6.17 19.40
CA THR A 132 18.36 5.29 19.64
C THR A 132 17.94 3.89 20.11
N VAL A 133 17.05 3.26 19.36
CA VAL A 133 16.67 1.85 19.62
C VAL A 133 17.75 0.96 19.03
N ALA A 134 18.26 0.00 19.79
CA ALA A 134 19.25 -0.95 19.27
C ALA A 134 18.61 -1.85 18.20
N LEU A 135 19.45 -2.37 17.29
CA LEU A 135 18.99 -3.20 16.20
C LEU A 135 18.22 -4.43 16.72
N GLY A 136 16.94 -4.54 16.37
CA GLY A 136 16.08 -5.66 16.76
C GLY A 136 15.43 -5.52 18.14
N GLU A 137 15.66 -4.43 18.90
CA GLU A 137 14.93 -4.14 20.12
C GLU A 137 13.55 -3.55 19.85
N VAL A 138 12.61 -3.73 20.78
CA VAL A 138 11.27 -3.16 20.75
C VAL A 138 10.96 -2.55 22.11
N ASN A 139 10.77 -1.24 22.17
CA ASN A 139 10.48 -0.51 23.41
C ASN A 139 8.98 -0.50 23.75
N THR A 140 8.10 -0.67 22.76
CA THR A 140 6.66 -0.81 23.00
C THR A 140 6.37 -2.15 23.65
N LYS A 141 5.72 -2.12 24.81
CA LYS A 141 5.50 -3.29 25.64
C LYS A 141 4.01 -3.59 25.80
N VAL A 142 3.70 -4.88 25.85
CA VAL A 142 2.40 -5.44 26.24
C VAL A 142 2.56 -6.12 27.58
N SER A 143 1.88 -5.61 28.59
CA SER A 143 1.96 -6.14 29.96
C SER A 143 0.60 -6.65 30.42
N PRO A 144 0.53 -7.76 31.20
CA PRO A 144 -0.71 -8.15 31.89
C PRO A 144 -1.25 -7.00 32.73
N ASP A 145 -2.55 -6.74 32.67
CA ASP A 145 -3.20 -5.62 33.38
C ASP A 145 -3.69 -6.00 34.82
N GLY A 146 -3.52 -7.26 35.21
CA GLY A 146 -3.96 -7.82 36.49
C GLY A 146 -5.45 -8.17 36.53
N SER A 147 -6.24 -7.87 35.50
CA SER A 147 -7.67 -8.20 35.40
C SER A 147 -7.97 -9.35 34.41
N GLY A 148 -6.94 -9.92 33.81
CA GLY A 148 -7.03 -10.96 32.78
C GLY A 148 -6.89 -10.44 31.35
N GLY A 149 -6.69 -9.11 31.18
CA GLY A 149 -6.37 -8.45 29.93
C GLY A 149 -4.90 -8.04 29.83
N PHE A 150 -4.62 -7.18 28.87
CA PHE A 150 -3.29 -6.60 28.65
C PHE A 150 -3.39 -5.09 28.47
N ALA A 151 -2.26 -4.41 28.72
CA ALA A 151 -2.09 -2.99 28.47
C ALA A 151 -0.87 -2.76 27.57
N VAL A 152 -1.02 -1.92 26.54
CA VAL A 152 0.08 -1.50 25.65
C VAL A 152 0.64 -0.17 26.11
N THR A 153 1.96 -0.09 26.23
CA THR A 153 2.68 1.15 26.57
C THR A 153 3.88 1.33 25.65
N GLY A 154 4.00 2.49 25.03
CA GLY A 154 5.10 2.83 24.12
C GLY A 154 4.73 3.90 23.11
N THR A 155 5.70 4.24 22.26
CA THR A 155 5.55 5.24 21.22
C THR A 155 6.03 4.67 19.90
N LYS A 156 5.20 4.78 18.87
CA LYS A 156 5.52 4.41 17.49
C LYS A 156 5.50 5.63 16.60
N TYR A 157 6.22 5.54 15.49
CA TYR A 157 6.17 6.52 14.41
C TYR A 157 5.89 5.82 13.09
N TYR A 158 5.58 6.58 12.03
CA TYR A 158 5.10 6.03 10.77
C TYR A 158 3.81 5.20 10.90
N SER A 159 2.89 5.63 11.79
CA SER A 159 1.59 4.98 11.99
C SER A 159 0.61 5.29 10.84
N THR A 160 1.04 5.02 9.63
CA THR A 160 0.33 5.34 8.38
C THR A 160 -1.09 4.78 8.39
N GLY A 161 -2.09 5.63 8.13
CA GLY A 161 -3.50 5.24 8.06
C GLY A 161 -4.20 5.06 9.41
N SER A 162 -3.46 4.96 10.53
CA SER A 162 -4.04 4.66 11.84
C SER A 162 -5.03 5.73 12.34
N ILE A 163 -4.84 7.00 11.95
CA ILE A 163 -5.74 8.09 12.33
C ILE A 163 -7.15 7.96 11.72
N PHE A 164 -7.29 7.19 10.63
CA PHE A 164 -8.55 6.90 9.95
C PHE A 164 -9.20 5.59 10.41
N ALA A 165 -8.45 4.75 11.13
CA ALA A 165 -8.83 3.38 11.43
C ALA A 165 -9.62 3.24 12.74
N ASP A 166 -10.31 2.11 12.90
CA ASP A 166 -11.00 1.70 14.12
C ASP A 166 -10.06 0.92 15.05
N TRP A 167 -9.08 0.23 14.47
CA TRP A 167 -8.09 -0.59 15.15
C TRP A 167 -6.67 -0.28 14.65
N ILE A 168 -5.68 -0.61 15.48
CA ILE A 168 -4.25 -0.40 15.17
C ILE A 168 -3.51 -1.71 15.39
N ASP A 169 -2.95 -2.28 14.32
CA ASP A 169 -1.98 -3.37 14.35
C ASP A 169 -0.64 -2.84 14.90
N THR A 170 -0.35 -3.13 16.16
CA THR A 170 0.80 -2.58 16.89
C THR A 170 1.83 -3.66 17.19
N TYR A 171 3.02 -3.56 16.59
CA TYR A 171 4.14 -4.45 16.89
C TYR A 171 4.76 -4.13 18.26
N ALA A 172 4.83 -5.11 19.15
CA ALA A 172 5.26 -4.95 20.52
C ALA A 172 5.93 -6.21 21.08
N GLU A 173 6.46 -6.12 22.30
CA GLU A 173 7.00 -7.25 23.05
C GLU A 173 6.22 -7.45 24.34
N ARG A 174 5.87 -8.69 24.65
CA ARG A 174 5.26 -9.05 25.94
C ARG A 174 6.28 -9.00 27.06
N THR A 175 5.94 -8.35 28.17
CA THR A 175 6.85 -8.21 29.33
C THR A 175 6.97 -9.49 30.15
N ASP A 176 5.95 -10.34 30.12
CA ASP A 176 5.90 -11.60 30.89
C ASP A 176 6.58 -12.78 30.20
N THR A 177 6.63 -12.78 28.85
CA THR A 177 7.22 -13.89 28.07
C THR A 177 8.43 -13.49 27.23
N GLY A 178 8.63 -12.19 26.96
CA GLY A 178 9.62 -11.69 26.00
C GLY A 178 9.24 -11.91 24.55
N GLN A 179 8.07 -12.46 24.26
CA GLN A 179 7.60 -12.82 22.94
C GLN A 179 7.23 -11.58 22.13
N ARG A 180 7.55 -11.57 20.83
CA ARG A 180 7.11 -10.55 19.88
C ARG A 180 5.65 -10.81 19.50
N VAL A 181 4.84 -9.78 19.53
CA VAL A 181 3.40 -9.87 19.27
C VAL A 181 2.90 -8.69 18.45
N ILE A 182 1.77 -8.90 17.84
CA ILE A 182 0.89 -7.84 17.35
C ILE A 182 -0.21 -7.65 18.39
N ALA A 183 -0.23 -6.47 19.01
CA ALA A 183 -1.36 -6.04 19.81
C ALA A 183 -2.32 -5.23 18.95
N VAL A 184 -3.53 -5.72 18.75
CA VAL A 184 -4.55 -5.02 17.96
C VAL A 184 -5.37 -4.14 18.88
N VAL A 185 -5.04 -2.86 18.88
CA VAL A 185 -5.53 -1.84 19.83
C VAL A 185 -6.71 -1.08 19.21
N LYS A 186 -7.79 -0.84 19.96
CA LYS A 186 -8.85 0.09 19.51
C LYS A 186 -8.26 1.49 19.36
N ALA A 187 -8.43 2.11 18.19
CA ALA A 187 -7.84 3.42 17.91
C ALA A 187 -8.43 4.54 18.79
N ARG A 188 -9.70 4.40 19.15
CA ARG A 188 -10.44 5.41 19.94
C ARG A 188 -10.77 4.86 21.33
N GLN A 189 -9.79 4.88 22.24
CA GLN A 189 -9.96 4.52 23.63
C GLN A 189 -9.01 5.32 24.55
N PRO A 190 -9.22 5.34 25.87
CA PRO A 190 -8.25 5.92 26.80
C PRO A 190 -6.86 5.28 26.64
N GLY A 191 -5.82 6.11 26.72
CA GLY A 191 -4.45 5.67 26.57
C GLY A 191 -3.95 5.57 25.12
N VAL A 192 -4.76 5.90 24.11
CA VAL A 192 -4.34 6.01 22.71
C VAL A 192 -4.36 7.46 22.24
N SER A 193 -3.27 7.91 21.64
CA SER A 193 -3.16 9.23 21.02
C SER A 193 -2.46 9.10 19.66
N LEU A 194 -3.09 9.61 18.60
CA LEU A 194 -2.60 9.57 17.22
C LEU A 194 -2.34 11.00 16.75
N GLY A 195 -1.08 11.28 16.38
CA GLY A 195 -0.65 12.57 15.84
C GLY A 195 -0.75 12.63 14.33
N ASP A 196 -0.96 13.84 13.81
CA ASP A 196 -0.81 14.18 12.39
C ASP A 196 0.44 15.06 12.21
N ASP A 197 1.60 14.49 12.51
CA ASP A 197 2.90 15.17 12.60
C ASP A 197 3.89 14.76 11.50
N TRP A 198 3.42 14.14 10.41
CA TRP A 198 4.23 13.86 9.23
C TRP A 198 4.64 15.15 8.50
N ASP A 199 5.94 15.39 8.37
CA ASP A 199 6.54 16.57 7.75
C ASP A 199 7.22 16.28 6.39
N GLY A 200 7.05 15.08 5.84
CA GLY A 200 7.60 14.71 4.54
C GLY A 200 7.03 15.54 3.39
N PHE A 201 7.85 15.79 2.37
CA PHE A 201 7.45 16.58 1.20
C PHE A 201 6.42 15.90 0.30
N GLY A 202 6.25 14.59 0.38
CA GLY A 202 5.25 13.79 -0.33
C GLY A 202 4.51 12.85 0.60
N GLN A 203 3.46 12.20 0.09
CA GLN A 203 2.55 11.37 0.87
C GLN A 203 1.97 12.13 2.09
N ARG A 204 1.63 13.40 1.83
CA ARG A 204 1.31 14.40 2.86
C ARG A 204 -0.01 14.16 3.57
N THR A 205 -0.89 13.37 2.98
CA THR A 205 -2.25 13.13 3.49
C THR A 205 -2.53 11.66 3.81
N THR A 206 -1.48 10.87 4.04
CA THR A 206 -1.60 9.46 4.44
C THR A 206 -2.00 9.27 5.91
N GLY A 207 -2.09 10.35 6.68
CA GLY A 207 -2.30 10.26 8.13
C GLY A 207 -1.16 9.56 8.86
N THR A 208 0.05 9.63 8.29
CA THR A 208 1.26 9.15 8.97
C THR A 208 1.64 10.07 10.10
N GLY A 209 2.02 9.50 11.24
CA GLY A 209 2.43 10.30 12.40
C GLY A 209 2.81 9.44 13.60
N THR A 210 2.90 10.09 14.75
CA THR A 210 3.20 9.46 16.03
C THR A 210 1.94 8.78 16.60
N ALA A 211 2.11 7.55 17.09
CA ALA A 211 1.12 6.84 17.90
C ALA A 211 1.68 6.61 19.30
N ASN A 212 1.01 7.17 20.30
CA ASN A 212 1.34 6.96 21.71
C ASN A 212 0.33 6.03 22.38
N PHE A 213 0.86 5.06 23.11
CA PHE A 213 0.11 4.13 23.93
C PHE A 213 0.52 4.31 25.40
N ALA A 214 -0.41 4.72 26.24
CA ALA A 214 -0.21 4.97 27.67
C ALA A 214 -1.12 4.04 28.49
N GLY A 215 -0.78 2.75 28.52
CA GLY A 215 -1.62 1.74 29.15
C GLY A 215 -2.90 1.45 28.39
N ALA A 216 -2.88 1.49 27.06
CA ALA A 216 -4.04 1.21 26.23
C ALA A 216 -4.48 -0.26 26.39
N ALA A 217 -5.76 -0.48 26.72
CA ALA A 217 -6.29 -1.82 27.00
C ALA A 217 -6.35 -2.68 25.73
N VAL A 218 -6.00 -3.96 25.87
CA VAL A 218 -6.09 -4.97 24.81
C VAL A 218 -6.61 -6.28 25.37
N GLU A 219 -7.62 -6.84 24.71
CA GLU A 219 -8.15 -8.15 25.06
C GLU A 219 -7.15 -9.27 24.70
N PRO A 220 -7.08 -10.38 25.42
CA PRO A 220 -6.17 -11.50 25.13
C PRO A 220 -6.27 -12.01 23.70
N ALA A 221 -7.47 -12.13 23.15
CA ALA A 221 -7.71 -12.54 21.76
C ALA A 221 -7.14 -11.57 20.70
N HIS A 222 -6.81 -10.36 21.10
CA HIS A 222 -6.21 -9.35 20.23
C HIS A 222 -4.69 -9.22 20.39
N VAL A 223 -4.04 -10.13 21.16
CA VAL A 223 -2.59 -10.24 21.28
C VAL A 223 -2.14 -11.46 20.46
N ILE A 224 -1.70 -11.23 19.25
CA ILE A 224 -1.38 -12.25 18.25
C ILE A 224 0.12 -12.49 18.24
N ASP A 225 0.57 -13.73 18.26
CA ASP A 225 1.97 -14.08 18.12
C ASP A 225 2.50 -13.61 16.77
N PHE A 226 3.60 -12.86 16.78
CA PHE A 226 4.20 -12.34 15.54
C PHE A 226 4.67 -13.44 14.59
N GLU A 227 5.12 -14.57 15.12
CA GLU A 227 5.58 -15.71 14.33
C GLU A 227 4.45 -16.40 13.54
N THR A 228 3.18 -16.14 13.90
CA THR A 228 2.01 -16.68 13.19
C THR A 228 1.53 -15.78 12.04
N ARG A 229 2.19 -14.66 11.80
CA ARG A 229 1.84 -13.74 10.70
C ARG A 229 2.04 -14.41 9.35
N PHE A 230 1.27 -13.95 8.36
CA PHE A 230 1.43 -14.45 6.99
C PHE A 230 2.85 -14.22 6.45
N LYS A 231 3.44 -15.27 5.88
CA LYS A 231 4.88 -15.30 5.56
C LYS A 231 5.29 -14.36 4.43
N TYR A 232 4.36 -14.03 3.50
CA TYR A 232 4.60 -13.12 2.37
C TYR A 232 4.34 -11.64 2.73
N GLN A 233 4.28 -11.29 4.01
CA GLN A 233 3.90 -9.94 4.45
C GLN A 233 4.83 -8.84 3.92
N THR A 234 6.15 -9.06 3.88
CA THR A 234 7.11 -8.06 3.39
C THR A 234 6.91 -7.76 1.91
N ALA A 235 6.75 -8.81 1.11
CA ALA A 235 6.45 -8.70 -0.32
C ALA A 235 5.09 -8.01 -0.55
N PHE A 236 4.07 -8.32 0.26
CA PHE A 236 2.76 -7.68 0.18
C PHE A 236 2.83 -6.18 0.50
N TYR A 237 3.45 -5.80 1.62
CA TYR A 237 3.65 -4.39 1.96
C TYR A 237 4.39 -3.63 0.87
N GLN A 238 5.40 -4.25 0.26
CA GLN A 238 6.12 -3.67 -0.87
C GLN A 238 5.25 -3.59 -2.12
N GLY A 239 4.45 -4.62 -2.42
CA GLY A 239 3.51 -4.64 -3.54
C GLY A 239 2.55 -3.44 -3.53
N VAL A 240 1.99 -3.10 -2.37
CA VAL A 240 1.12 -1.91 -2.24
C VAL A 240 1.88 -0.63 -2.60
N LEU A 241 3.14 -0.48 -2.18
CA LEU A 241 3.96 0.68 -2.57
C LEU A 241 4.26 0.71 -4.07
N LEU A 242 4.41 -0.45 -4.71
CA LEU A 242 4.53 -0.54 -6.17
C LEU A 242 3.24 -0.10 -6.88
N ALA A 243 2.08 -0.48 -6.35
CA ALA A 243 0.79 0.01 -6.85
C ALA A 243 0.65 1.54 -6.69
N VAL A 244 1.16 2.11 -5.59
CA VAL A 244 1.23 3.57 -5.38
C VAL A 244 2.13 4.24 -6.44
N LEU A 245 3.29 3.66 -6.77
CA LEU A 245 4.17 4.15 -7.83
C LEU A 245 3.47 4.08 -9.21
N ALA A 246 2.86 2.95 -9.54
CA ALA A 246 2.16 2.76 -10.81
C ALA A 246 0.96 3.72 -10.95
N GLY A 247 0.16 3.89 -9.91
CA GLY A 247 -0.93 4.85 -9.87
C GLY A 247 -0.46 6.30 -10.00
N SER A 248 0.66 6.66 -9.35
CA SER A 248 1.29 7.98 -9.50
C SER A 248 1.75 8.25 -10.93
N ALA A 249 2.33 7.25 -11.61
CA ALA A 249 2.70 7.37 -13.01
C ALA A 249 1.47 7.57 -13.91
N LYS A 250 0.40 6.80 -13.68
CA LYS A 250 -0.86 6.90 -14.45
C LYS A 250 -1.57 8.25 -14.24
N SER A 251 -1.62 8.75 -13.02
CA SER A 251 -2.20 10.07 -12.75
C SER A 251 -1.37 11.20 -13.34
N ALA A 252 -0.05 11.08 -13.34
CA ALA A 252 0.83 12.05 -13.97
C ALA A 252 0.65 12.07 -15.49
N GLU A 253 0.65 10.90 -16.15
CA GLU A 253 0.33 10.79 -17.58
C GLU A 253 -0.92 11.58 -17.94
N ARG A 254 -2.02 11.34 -17.22
CA ARG A 254 -3.29 12.04 -17.43
C ARG A 254 -3.18 13.55 -17.28
N ASP A 255 -2.59 14.01 -16.17
CA ASP A 255 -2.57 15.43 -15.83
C ASP A 255 -1.59 16.21 -16.71
N PHE A 256 -0.42 15.64 -17.04
CA PHE A 256 0.54 16.26 -17.96
C PHE A 256 0.03 16.26 -19.40
N ALA A 257 -0.65 15.20 -19.85
CA ALA A 257 -1.30 15.17 -21.17
C ALA A 257 -2.42 16.23 -21.29
N ALA A 258 -3.24 16.37 -20.22
CA ALA A 258 -4.28 17.41 -20.20
C ALA A 258 -3.69 18.82 -20.24
N GLU A 259 -2.61 19.09 -19.51
CA GLU A 259 -1.91 20.38 -19.51
C GLU A 259 -1.29 20.68 -20.87
N LEU A 260 -0.66 19.71 -21.52
CA LEU A 260 -0.13 19.89 -22.89
C LEU A 260 -1.26 20.13 -23.87
N GLY A 261 -2.35 19.36 -23.82
CA GLY A 261 -3.54 19.49 -24.68
C GLY A 261 -4.18 20.88 -24.58
N ALA A 262 -4.20 21.48 -23.39
CA ALA A 262 -4.76 22.81 -23.15
C ALA A 262 -3.81 23.95 -23.53
N ARG A 263 -2.54 23.66 -23.85
CA ARG A 263 -1.49 24.67 -24.06
C ARG A 263 -1.66 25.40 -25.39
N LYS A 264 -1.81 26.72 -25.35
CA LYS A 264 -1.96 27.58 -26.54
C LYS A 264 -0.67 28.23 -27.01
N ARG A 265 0.34 28.35 -26.13
CA ARG A 265 1.62 29.03 -26.42
C ARG A 265 2.64 28.03 -26.96
N THR A 266 3.33 28.42 -28.02
CA THR A 266 4.47 27.67 -28.58
C THR A 266 5.73 28.51 -28.57
N PHE A 267 6.86 27.92 -28.89
CA PHE A 267 8.15 28.59 -29.06
C PHE A 267 8.52 28.63 -30.55
N SER A 268 9.28 29.68 -30.96
CA SER A 268 9.67 29.90 -32.35
C SER A 268 10.56 28.80 -32.96
N HIS A 269 11.19 27.98 -32.11
CA HIS A 269 12.00 26.82 -32.53
C HIS A 269 11.30 25.47 -32.27
N GLY A 270 10.02 25.48 -31.97
CA GLY A 270 9.18 24.27 -31.98
C GLY A 270 8.97 23.75 -33.39
N ALA A 271 8.70 22.45 -33.51
CA ALA A 271 8.53 21.78 -34.80
C ALA A 271 7.09 21.87 -35.33
N ALA A 272 6.15 22.46 -34.57
CA ALA A 272 4.75 22.64 -34.96
C ALA A 272 4.22 24.03 -34.59
N GLU A 273 3.13 24.45 -35.24
CA GLU A 273 2.46 25.72 -34.95
C GLU A 273 1.81 25.74 -33.54
N ARG A 274 1.38 24.58 -33.07
CA ARG A 274 0.77 24.43 -31.73
C ARG A 274 1.61 23.47 -30.89
N ALA A 275 1.76 23.78 -29.62
CA ALA A 275 2.55 22.97 -28.70
C ALA A 275 2.03 21.52 -28.57
N ASN A 276 0.72 21.32 -28.59
CA ASN A 276 0.09 20.00 -28.49
C ASN A 276 0.17 19.16 -29.77
N ASP A 277 0.69 19.71 -30.87
CA ASP A 277 1.01 19.00 -32.11
C ASP A 277 2.52 18.81 -32.31
N ASP A 278 3.35 19.35 -31.39
CA ASP A 278 4.80 19.27 -31.50
C ASP A 278 5.28 17.83 -31.19
N PRO A 279 5.97 17.18 -32.15
CA PRO A 279 6.36 15.78 -32.02
C PRO A 279 7.32 15.51 -30.86
N GLN A 280 8.16 16.49 -30.47
CA GLN A 280 9.09 16.34 -29.35
C GLN A 280 8.35 16.39 -28.00
N LEU A 281 7.33 17.26 -27.87
CA LEU A 281 6.53 17.35 -26.65
C LEU A 281 5.60 16.13 -26.52
N LEU A 282 5.03 15.66 -27.63
CA LEU A 282 4.25 14.42 -27.68
C LEU A 282 5.09 13.19 -27.34
N GLN A 283 6.37 13.13 -27.77
CA GLN A 283 7.29 12.07 -27.40
C GLN A 283 7.48 11.98 -25.89
N VAL A 284 7.71 13.10 -25.18
CA VAL A 284 7.86 13.14 -23.73
C VAL A 284 6.64 12.53 -23.04
N ILE A 285 5.43 12.90 -23.44
CA ILE A 285 4.19 12.32 -22.88
C ILE A 285 4.08 10.83 -23.20
N GLY A 286 4.48 10.41 -24.42
CA GLY A 286 4.51 9.01 -24.81
C GLY A 286 5.46 8.17 -23.95
N GLU A 287 6.63 8.71 -23.59
CA GLU A 287 7.58 8.04 -22.69
C GLU A 287 7.01 7.92 -21.27
N VAL A 288 6.32 8.94 -20.73
CA VAL A 288 5.61 8.85 -19.44
C VAL A 288 4.51 7.78 -19.48
N SER A 289 3.74 7.73 -20.57
CA SER A 289 2.70 6.71 -20.79
C SER A 289 3.28 5.30 -20.81
N ALA A 290 4.40 5.10 -21.52
CA ALA A 290 5.10 3.81 -21.56
C ALA A 290 5.59 3.38 -20.17
N VAL A 291 6.07 4.32 -19.34
CA VAL A 291 6.46 4.04 -17.95
C VAL A 291 5.26 3.65 -17.10
N ALA A 292 4.12 4.33 -17.24
CA ALA A 292 2.88 3.97 -16.54
C ALA A 292 2.42 2.55 -16.90
N PHE A 293 2.52 2.17 -18.18
CA PHE A 293 2.22 0.80 -18.65
C PHE A 293 3.15 -0.24 -18.02
N VAL A 294 4.47 -0.02 -18.07
CA VAL A 294 5.46 -0.96 -17.48
C VAL A 294 5.27 -1.08 -15.97
N ALA A 295 4.96 0.03 -15.30
CA ALA A 295 4.71 0.02 -13.86
C ALA A 295 3.49 -0.85 -13.51
N ALA A 296 2.38 -0.71 -14.24
CA ALA A 296 1.20 -1.54 -14.05
C ALA A 296 1.47 -3.03 -14.34
N ALA A 297 2.22 -3.34 -15.40
CA ALA A 297 2.61 -4.72 -15.73
C ALA A 297 3.49 -5.35 -14.64
N SER A 298 4.42 -4.59 -14.06
CA SER A 298 5.27 -5.06 -12.95
C SER A 298 4.45 -5.31 -11.68
N VAL A 299 3.46 -4.46 -11.38
CA VAL A 299 2.52 -4.68 -10.27
C VAL A 299 1.72 -5.96 -10.49
N ALA A 300 1.20 -6.20 -11.69
CA ALA A 300 0.44 -7.40 -12.02
C ALA A 300 1.28 -8.67 -11.84
N SER A 301 2.55 -8.66 -12.28
CA SER A 301 3.47 -9.78 -12.08
C SER A 301 3.76 -10.03 -10.59
N THR A 302 3.97 -8.97 -9.80
CA THR A 302 4.15 -9.08 -8.35
C THR A 302 2.90 -9.64 -7.67
N ALA A 303 1.71 -9.16 -8.06
CA ALA A 303 0.45 -9.62 -7.51
C ALA A 303 0.18 -11.10 -7.80
N ALA A 304 0.56 -11.59 -8.99
CA ALA A 304 0.46 -13.01 -9.32
C ALA A 304 1.37 -13.88 -8.44
N ALA A 305 2.59 -13.42 -8.14
CA ALA A 305 3.50 -14.13 -7.23
C ALA A 305 2.97 -14.13 -5.79
N LEU A 306 2.40 -13.01 -5.32
CA LEU A 306 1.73 -12.91 -4.02
C LEU A 306 0.51 -13.85 -3.92
N GLU A 307 -0.29 -13.96 -4.99
CA GLU A 307 -1.40 -14.92 -5.04
C GLU A 307 -0.90 -16.36 -4.92
N GLY A 308 0.23 -16.69 -5.57
CA GLY A 308 0.86 -18.00 -5.41
C GLY A 308 1.25 -18.29 -3.95
N ALA A 309 1.81 -17.32 -3.24
CA ALA A 309 2.15 -17.46 -1.82
C ALA A 309 0.90 -17.60 -0.93
N TYR A 310 -0.16 -16.83 -1.19
CA TYR A 310 -1.44 -16.97 -0.50
C TYR A 310 -2.06 -18.35 -0.69
N GLN A 311 -2.12 -18.85 -1.93
CA GLN A 311 -2.68 -20.17 -2.24
C GLN A 311 -1.85 -21.29 -1.61
N ALA A 312 -0.50 -21.16 -1.59
CA ALA A 312 0.37 -22.12 -0.93
C ALA A 312 0.12 -22.18 0.58
N ALA A 313 -0.07 -21.03 1.25
CA ALA A 313 -0.41 -20.99 2.67
C ALA A 313 -1.73 -21.70 2.96
N LEU A 314 -2.77 -21.50 2.15
CA LEU A 314 -4.05 -22.19 2.28
C LEU A 314 -3.90 -23.69 2.06
N ALA A 315 -3.16 -24.12 1.04
CA ALA A 315 -2.94 -25.53 0.72
C ALA A 315 -2.15 -26.26 1.83
N VAL A 316 -1.21 -25.59 2.49
CA VAL A 316 -0.52 -26.14 3.69
C VAL A 316 -1.50 -26.34 4.83
N HIS A 317 -2.39 -25.36 5.10
CA HIS A 317 -3.42 -25.52 6.14
C HIS A 317 -4.41 -26.65 5.84
N ALA A 318 -4.72 -26.88 4.55
CA ALA A 318 -5.54 -28.01 4.12
C ALA A 318 -4.80 -29.36 4.13
N GLY A 319 -3.49 -29.38 4.36
CA GLY A 319 -2.64 -30.58 4.28
C GLY A 319 -2.41 -31.08 2.85
N GLU A 320 -2.60 -30.22 1.86
CA GLU A 320 -2.46 -30.53 0.42
C GLU A 320 -1.06 -30.18 -0.12
N LEU A 321 -0.31 -29.35 0.61
CA LEU A 321 1.03 -28.88 0.23
C LEU A 321 1.99 -29.02 1.42
N GLY A 322 3.28 -29.18 1.13
CA GLY A 322 4.33 -29.22 2.15
C GLY A 322 4.88 -27.82 2.48
N LEU A 323 5.59 -27.72 3.61
CA LEU A 323 6.19 -26.45 4.03
C LEU A 323 7.28 -25.97 3.07
N GLU A 324 7.96 -26.87 2.37
CA GLU A 324 9.03 -26.53 1.42
C GLU A 324 8.46 -25.80 0.19
N GLU A 325 7.33 -26.26 -0.32
CA GLU A 325 6.64 -25.62 -1.45
C GLU A 325 6.06 -24.26 -1.05
N GLU A 326 5.53 -24.14 0.18
CA GLU A 326 5.08 -22.83 0.71
C GLU A 326 6.27 -21.85 0.81
N GLU A 327 7.41 -22.30 1.33
CA GLU A 327 8.62 -21.46 1.41
C GLU A 327 9.08 -21.02 0.02
N ALA A 328 9.07 -21.90 -0.98
CA ALA A 328 9.40 -21.56 -2.36
C ALA A 328 8.44 -20.51 -2.96
N ALA A 329 7.15 -20.60 -2.67
CA ALA A 329 6.16 -19.61 -3.12
C ALA A 329 6.37 -18.23 -2.45
N ASN A 330 6.70 -18.21 -1.16
CA ASN A 330 7.04 -16.99 -0.44
C ASN A 330 8.35 -16.35 -0.95
N ASP A 331 9.36 -17.14 -1.28
CA ASP A 331 10.62 -16.66 -1.88
C ASP A 331 10.37 -16.06 -3.27
N ALA A 332 9.51 -16.69 -4.07
CA ALA A 332 9.13 -16.16 -5.38
C ALA A 332 8.40 -14.79 -5.25
N ALA A 333 7.52 -14.62 -4.26
CA ALA A 333 6.83 -13.36 -4.00
C ALA A 333 7.81 -12.25 -3.55
N GLU A 334 8.75 -12.57 -2.65
CA GLU A 334 9.78 -11.61 -2.20
C GLU A 334 10.70 -11.21 -3.35
N LEU A 335 11.15 -12.17 -4.18
CA LEU A 335 11.97 -11.91 -5.35
C LEU A 335 11.26 -11.02 -6.35
N ALA A 336 10.01 -11.32 -6.70
CA ALA A 336 9.21 -10.53 -7.64
C ALA A 336 9.04 -9.08 -7.16
N SER A 337 8.71 -8.89 -5.87
CA SER A 337 8.55 -7.57 -5.28
C SER A 337 9.87 -6.78 -5.27
N ALA A 338 11.01 -7.44 -4.98
CA ALA A 338 12.32 -6.81 -4.98
C ALA A 338 12.76 -6.40 -6.39
N GLN A 339 12.58 -7.27 -7.40
CA GLN A 339 12.87 -6.97 -8.81
C GLN A 339 12.05 -5.78 -9.31
N ALA A 340 10.74 -5.76 -9.03
CA ALA A 340 9.86 -4.66 -9.39
C ALA A 340 10.29 -3.34 -8.69
N GLN A 341 10.66 -3.38 -7.40
CA GLN A 341 11.10 -2.20 -6.66
C GLN A 341 12.38 -1.58 -7.24
N ILE A 342 13.38 -2.39 -7.58
CA ILE A 342 14.65 -1.95 -8.18
C ILE A 342 14.41 -1.18 -9.48
N VAL A 343 13.47 -1.65 -10.29
CA VAL A 343 13.16 -1.05 -11.60
C VAL A 343 12.23 0.14 -11.45
N LEU A 344 11.12 0.00 -10.75
CA LEU A 344 10.05 1.02 -10.73
C LEU A 344 10.43 2.27 -9.95
N THR A 345 11.19 2.16 -8.86
CA THR A 345 11.54 3.34 -8.06
C THR A 345 12.29 4.41 -8.88
N PRO A 346 13.41 4.11 -9.55
CA PRO A 346 14.07 5.10 -10.40
C PRO A 346 13.30 5.39 -11.69
N LEU A 347 12.68 4.39 -12.32
CA LEU A 347 11.98 4.56 -13.59
C LEU A 347 10.83 5.57 -13.47
N VAL A 348 9.95 5.40 -12.49
CA VAL A 348 8.80 6.28 -12.26
C VAL A 348 9.27 7.67 -11.83
N THR A 349 10.18 7.79 -10.86
CA THR A 349 10.62 9.11 -10.40
C THR A 349 11.34 9.92 -11.47
N ASN A 350 12.14 9.27 -12.34
CA ASN A 350 12.80 9.94 -13.47
C ASN A 350 11.79 10.37 -14.53
N ALA A 351 10.82 9.51 -14.88
CA ALA A 351 9.78 9.86 -15.85
C ALA A 351 8.92 11.04 -15.36
N LEU A 352 8.57 11.08 -14.06
CA LEU A 352 7.80 12.18 -13.48
C LEU A 352 8.57 13.50 -13.42
N SER A 353 9.90 13.46 -13.30
CA SER A 353 10.76 14.62 -13.47
C SER A 353 10.79 15.07 -14.94
N HIS A 354 11.00 14.12 -15.87
CA HIS A 354 11.06 14.36 -17.31
C HIS A 354 9.74 14.89 -17.89
N ALA A 355 8.59 14.53 -17.33
CA ALA A 355 7.27 15.00 -17.77
C ALA A 355 7.18 16.55 -17.84
N PHE A 356 7.92 17.28 -16.99
CA PHE A 356 7.97 18.76 -17.00
C PHE A 356 8.59 19.32 -18.28
N ASP A 357 9.44 18.58 -18.98
CA ASP A 357 10.10 19.02 -20.21
C ASP A 357 9.08 19.27 -21.35
N ALA A 358 7.90 18.61 -21.30
CA ALA A 358 6.81 18.86 -22.24
C ALA A 358 6.08 20.20 -22.00
N LEU A 359 6.22 20.86 -20.84
CA LEU A 359 5.27 21.88 -20.39
C LEU A 359 5.89 23.28 -20.15
N ALA A 360 7.19 23.45 -20.11
CA ALA A 360 7.88 24.69 -19.78
C ALA A 360 7.56 25.27 -18.38
N ALA A 361 8.10 26.48 -18.07
CA ALA A 361 8.07 27.09 -16.74
C ALA A 361 6.67 27.22 -16.09
N SER A 362 5.62 27.39 -16.87
CA SER A 362 4.26 27.50 -16.32
C SER A 362 3.75 26.22 -15.63
N ALA A 363 4.34 25.08 -15.92
CA ALA A 363 4.01 23.82 -15.24
C ALA A 363 4.56 23.75 -13.81
N THR A 364 5.59 24.55 -13.50
CA THR A 364 6.18 24.61 -12.16
C THR A 364 5.42 25.51 -11.20
N SER A 365 4.29 26.09 -11.64
CA SER A 365 3.40 26.86 -10.76
C SER A 365 2.87 26.02 -9.62
N THR A 366 3.01 26.50 -8.38
CA THR A 366 2.48 25.81 -7.18
C THR A 366 0.96 25.62 -7.23
N ALA A 367 0.24 26.53 -7.92
CA ALA A 367 -1.21 26.43 -8.11
C ALA A 367 -1.62 25.21 -8.97
N LYS A 368 -0.74 24.73 -9.85
CA LYS A 368 -0.97 23.51 -10.64
C LYS A 368 -0.68 22.24 -9.86
N ASN A 369 0.21 22.34 -8.89
CA ASN A 369 0.58 21.24 -8.00
C ASN A 369 0.97 19.95 -8.76
N LEU A 370 1.56 20.05 -9.96
CA LEU A 370 1.95 18.89 -10.77
C LEU A 370 3.11 18.12 -10.16
N ASP A 371 3.96 18.79 -9.38
CA ASP A 371 5.08 18.19 -8.65
C ASP A 371 4.61 17.20 -7.57
N ARG A 372 3.33 17.25 -7.17
CA ARG A 372 2.76 16.26 -6.23
C ARG A 372 2.96 14.83 -6.70
N HIS A 373 2.90 14.56 -8.01
CA HIS A 373 3.11 13.23 -8.56
C HIS A 373 4.51 12.71 -8.27
N TRP A 374 5.53 13.53 -8.53
CA TRP A 374 6.93 13.21 -8.22
C TRP A 374 7.15 13.10 -6.70
N ARG A 375 6.65 14.06 -5.92
CA ARG A 375 6.81 14.06 -4.46
C ARG A 375 6.21 12.81 -3.83
N ASN A 376 5.02 12.41 -4.23
CA ASN A 376 4.35 11.22 -3.74
C ASN A 376 5.08 9.94 -4.16
N ALA A 377 5.46 9.81 -5.43
CA ALA A 377 6.21 8.66 -5.92
C ALA A 377 7.60 8.55 -5.26
N ARG A 378 8.32 9.67 -5.12
CA ARG A 378 9.63 9.68 -4.46
C ARG A 378 9.54 9.26 -3.00
N THR A 379 8.55 9.73 -2.27
CA THR A 379 8.32 9.36 -0.87
C THR A 379 7.95 7.90 -0.72
N ALA A 380 7.01 7.39 -1.53
CA ALA A 380 6.63 5.97 -1.51
C ALA A 380 7.80 5.06 -1.90
N GLY A 381 8.60 5.45 -2.90
CA GLY A 381 9.78 4.70 -3.34
C GLY A 381 10.91 4.63 -2.31
N ASN A 382 10.94 5.58 -1.37
CA ASN A 382 11.93 5.62 -0.28
C ASN A 382 11.46 4.94 1.02
N HIS A 383 10.24 4.43 1.06
CA HIS A 383 9.69 3.80 2.26
C HIS A 383 10.58 2.67 2.79
N ASN A 384 11.11 1.84 1.88
CA ASN A 384 12.08 0.79 2.19
C ASN A 384 13.39 1.05 1.45
N PRO A 385 14.57 0.70 2.00
CA PRO A 385 15.87 0.98 1.40
C PRO A 385 16.15 0.08 0.19
N TRP A 386 15.50 0.36 -0.94
CA TRP A 386 15.60 -0.40 -2.19
C TRP A 386 17.02 -0.51 -2.75
N VAL A 387 17.89 0.41 -2.36
CA VAL A 387 19.31 0.44 -2.79
C VAL A 387 20.06 -0.86 -2.47
N PHE A 388 19.64 -1.60 -1.45
CA PHE A 388 20.25 -2.89 -1.10
C PHE A 388 19.67 -4.08 -1.89
N LYS A 389 18.48 -3.92 -2.48
CA LYS A 389 17.75 -5.02 -3.13
C LYS A 389 18.47 -5.56 -4.37
N ALA A 390 19.09 -4.69 -5.18
CA ALA A 390 19.80 -5.11 -6.40
C ALA A 390 20.93 -6.11 -6.11
N ARG A 391 21.68 -5.90 -5.02
CA ARG A 391 22.71 -6.86 -4.58
C ARG A 391 22.09 -8.19 -4.19
N LEU A 392 21.02 -8.18 -3.40
CA LEU A 392 20.34 -9.39 -2.94
C LEU A 392 19.74 -10.20 -4.10
N VAL A 393 19.13 -9.52 -5.09
CA VAL A 393 18.63 -10.16 -6.31
C VAL A 393 19.77 -10.74 -7.14
N GLY A 394 20.92 -10.06 -7.19
CA GLY A 394 22.14 -10.58 -7.83
C GLY A 394 22.68 -11.83 -7.12
N GLU A 395 22.72 -11.84 -5.80
CA GLU A 395 23.12 -13.02 -4.99
C GLU A 395 22.17 -14.20 -5.22
N ASN A 396 20.85 -13.94 -5.31
CA ASN A 396 19.87 -14.97 -5.67
C ASN A 396 20.14 -15.53 -7.07
N ALA A 397 20.35 -14.67 -8.08
CA ALA A 397 20.57 -15.09 -9.46
C ALA A 397 21.86 -15.91 -9.64
N VAL A 398 22.92 -15.62 -8.89
CA VAL A 398 24.22 -16.28 -9.00
C VAL A 398 24.32 -17.53 -8.13
N HIS A 399 23.77 -17.48 -6.92
CA HIS A 399 23.98 -18.52 -5.90
C HIS A 399 22.70 -19.27 -5.52
N GLY A 400 21.52 -18.81 -5.95
CA GLY A 400 20.23 -19.36 -5.55
C GLY A 400 19.83 -19.03 -4.11
N TRP A 401 20.46 -18.03 -3.47
CA TRP A 401 20.16 -17.69 -2.09
C TRP A 401 18.82 -16.97 -1.99
N ALA A 402 18.00 -17.37 -1.02
CA ALA A 402 16.73 -16.69 -0.74
C ALA A 402 16.96 -15.25 -0.27
N LEU A 403 16.04 -14.34 -0.62
CA LEU A 403 16.07 -12.97 -0.12
C LEU A 403 15.60 -12.92 1.36
N PRO A 404 16.18 -12.03 2.20
CA PRO A 404 15.67 -11.80 3.54
C PRO A 404 14.23 -11.29 3.52
N ARG A 405 13.34 -11.92 4.27
CA ARG A 405 11.92 -11.52 4.39
C ARG A 405 11.65 -10.63 5.60
N VAL A 406 12.60 -10.52 6.53
CA VAL A 406 12.49 -9.68 7.72
C VAL A 406 13.66 -8.70 7.75
N TRP A 407 13.37 -7.44 8.03
CA TRP A 407 14.34 -6.37 8.12
C TRP A 407 14.34 -5.81 9.53
N ALA A 408 15.46 -5.92 10.23
CA ALA A 408 15.66 -5.24 11.50
C ALA A 408 16.09 -3.78 11.26
N ILE A 409 15.53 -2.86 12.04
CA ILE A 409 15.85 -1.44 12.02
C ILE A 409 16.35 -1.06 13.41
N GLY A 410 17.42 -0.28 13.49
CA GLY A 410 17.96 0.20 14.75
C GLY A 410 19.43 0.60 14.65
N ALA A 411 19.99 1.09 15.75
CA ALA A 411 21.39 1.43 15.86
C ALA A 411 22.26 0.16 16.00
N SER A 412 23.34 0.05 15.20
CA SER A 412 24.31 -1.02 15.38
C SER A 412 25.06 -0.85 16.72
N THR A 413 25.09 -1.88 17.54
CA THR A 413 25.84 -1.92 18.81
C THR A 413 27.30 -2.35 18.65
N SER A 414 27.70 -2.76 17.44
CA SER A 414 29.06 -3.15 17.10
C SER A 414 29.73 -2.11 16.19
N ARG A 415 30.77 -1.47 16.69
CA ARG A 415 31.86 -0.93 15.85
C ARG A 415 33.01 -1.92 15.88
#